data_853bd5347b01d75372c09aaf302f370d
#
_entry.id   853bd5347b01d75372c09aaf302f370d
#
_cell.length_a   1.000
_cell.length_b   1.000
_cell.length_c   1.000
_cell.angle_alpha   90.00
_cell.angle_beta   90.00
_cell.angle_gamma   90.00
#
_symmetry.space_group_name_H-M   'P 1'
#
loop_
_entity.id
_entity.type
_entity.pdbx_description
1 polymer ?
#
loop_
_entity_poly.entity_id
_entity_poly.type
_entity_poly.pdbx_seq_one_letter_code
_entity_poly.pdbx_strand_id
1 'polypeptide(L)'
;MKGFDSKFKDLPDYILKITYQIWENKDVEAIREYYGDTPKISLPTPTRAPSGIIYGAEPVVQSTYAALKMFPDRQLLGEDVIWIGNDEEGYFSSHRILSTATHLNDGIYGPATGKKIVYRGVADCACKDNLVYDEWLVRDQGAIVRQLGIDPKKFADDQIHSEGGIENAQEPLNENTLCDTIYTPPSLPEKNIARDYANILIEIFNTKNENVFEREYDRAIQQFQPGGLIKYGRGEIFDFWCKIFSAFPNAKLNIEHLSFVKDKNQPPKAAIRWTLIGKHDGSGYFGSPTGANIYMLGINHVEFGQRGIKNEWVLFDETMIWKQILMQTG
;
A
#
# COMPACT_ATOMS: atom_id res chain seq x y z
N MET A 1 11.65 6.05 22.96
CA MET A 1 10.20 5.83 22.74
C MET A 1 9.58 5.27 24.01
N LYS A 2 8.70 6.06 24.61
CA LYS A 2 8.01 5.67 25.86
C LYS A 2 7.04 4.51 25.56
N GLY A 3 7.03 3.49 26.44
CA GLY A 3 6.16 2.31 26.29
C GLY A 3 6.67 1.22 25.34
N PHE A 4 7.78 1.47 24.65
CA PHE A 4 8.42 0.46 23.81
C PHE A 4 9.57 -0.25 24.55
N ASP A 5 9.83 -1.50 24.18
CA ASP A 5 10.94 -2.26 24.74
C ASP A 5 12.28 -1.55 24.49
N SER A 6 13.15 -1.60 25.50
CA SER A 6 14.48 -0.98 25.43
C SER A 6 15.41 -1.56 24.35
N LYS A 7 15.05 -2.72 23.78
CA LYS A 7 15.76 -3.34 22.63
C LYS A 7 15.58 -2.55 21.33
N PHE A 8 14.58 -1.63 21.27
CA PHE A 8 14.31 -0.79 20.11
C PHE A 8 14.88 0.61 20.30
N LYS A 9 15.73 1.01 19.37
CA LYS A 9 16.45 2.28 19.41
C LYS A 9 15.54 3.48 19.04
N ASP A 10 14.74 3.29 18.01
CA ASP A 10 13.80 4.27 17.44
C ASP A 10 12.69 3.56 16.68
N LEU A 11 11.72 4.29 16.14
CA LEU A 11 10.59 3.70 15.42
C LEU A 11 11.01 2.90 14.18
N PRO A 12 11.92 3.39 13.32
CA PRO A 12 12.44 2.56 12.22
C PRO A 12 13.04 1.24 12.70
N ASP A 13 13.84 1.25 13.77
CA ASP A 13 14.43 0.04 14.33
C ASP A 13 13.37 -0.92 14.87
N TYR A 14 12.30 -0.39 15.53
CA TYR A 14 11.15 -1.19 15.95
C TYR A 14 10.48 -1.88 14.75
N ILE A 15 10.07 -1.12 13.74
CA ILE A 15 9.37 -1.63 12.56
C ILE A 15 10.22 -2.68 11.81
N LEU A 16 11.49 -2.39 11.58
CA LEU A 16 12.39 -3.30 10.86
C LEU A 16 12.64 -4.59 11.65
N LYS A 17 12.83 -4.51 12.96
CA LYS A 17 13.08 -5.68 13.80
C LYS A 17 11.86 -6.59 13.96
N ILE A 18 10.65 -6.02 14.17
CA ILE A 18 9.46 -6.86 14.25
C ILE A 18 9.13 -7.49 12.88
N THR A 19 9.33 -6.77 11.78
CA THR A 19 9.20 -7.32 10.43
C THR A 19 10.17 -8.47 10.21
N TYR A 20 11.44 -8.29 10.56
CA TYR A 20 12.45 -9.33 10.46
C TYR A 20 12.11 -10.56 11.33
N GLN A 21 11.73 -10.34 12.60
CA GLN A 21 11.37 -11.43 13.52
C GLN A 21 10.22 -12.25 12.98
N ILE A 22 9.13 -11.60 12.60
CA ILE A 22 7.88 -12.28 12.20
C ILE A 22 8.04 -13.00 10.86
N TRP A 23 8.54 -12.29 9.83
CA TRP A 23 8.45 -12.79 8.46
C TRP A 23 9.76 -13.38 7.91
N GLU A 24 10.93 -12.92 8.37
CA GLU A 24 12.22 -13.49 7.95
C GLU A 24 12.63 -14.67 8.84
N ASN A 25 12.60 -14.49 10.15
CA ASN A 25 12.84 -15.57 11.11
C ASN A 25 11.64 -16.53 11.23
N LYS A 26 10.48 -16.18 10.62
CA LYS A 26 9.25 -16.98 10.61
C LYS A 26 8.72 -17.24 12.02
N ASP A 27 8.96 -16.32 12.95
CA ASP A 27 8.36 -16.30 14.28
C ASP A 27 6.95 -15.67 14.18
N VAL A 28 6.04 -16.41 13.52
CA VAL A 28 4.69 -15.92 13.21
C VAL A 28 3.88 -15.66 14.49
N GLU A 29 4.19 -16.40 15.57
CA GLU A 29 3.49 -16.23 16.85
C GLU A 29 3.78 -14.86 17.49
N ALA A 30 4.91 -14.22 17.16
CA ALA A 30 5.22 -12.87 17.60
C ALA A 30 4.20 -11.81 17.11
N ILE A 31 3.41 -12.12 16.08
CA ILE A 31 2.29 -11.24 15.66
C ILE A 31 1.36 -10.96 16.83
N ARG A 32 1.05 -11.97 17.69
CA ARG A 32 0.17 -11.79 18.85
C ARG A 32 0.77 -10.83 19.89
N GLU A 33 2.10 -10.73 19.95
CA GLU A 33 2.78 -9.78 20.84
C GLU A 33 2.67 -8.33 20.32
N TYR A 34 2.82 -8.14 19.01
CA TYR A 34 2.90 -6.80 18.41
C TYR A 34 1.59 -6.28 17.82
N TYR A 35 0.59 -7.13 17.58
CA TYR A 35 -0.76 -6.79 17.08
C TYR A 35 -1.85 -7.12 18.10
N GLY A 36 -1.48 -7.23 19.36
CA GLY A 36 -2.40 -7.56 20.44
C GLY A 36 -3.36 -6.41 20.79
N ASP A 37 -4.43 -6.76 21.50
CA ASP A 37 -5.37 -5.80 22.04
C ASP A 37 -4.70 -4.98 23.14
N THR A 38 -4.86 -3.68 23.11
CA THR A 38 -4.41 -2.83 24.22
C THR A 38 -5.55 -2.61 25.20
N PRO A 39 -5.28 -2.53 26.52
CA PRO A 39 -6.31 -2.17 27.49
C PRO A 39 -6.93 -0.77 27.27
N LYS A 40 -6.28 0.06 26.45
CA LYS A 40 -6.71 1.43 26.12
C LYS A 40 -7.56 1.52 24.87
N ILE A 41 -7.62 0.46 24.06
CA ILE A 41 -8.35 0.42 22.79
C ILE A 41 -9.42 -0.66 22.93
N SER A 42 -10.68 -0.25 22.85
CA SER A 42 -11.84 -1.13 23.04
C SER A 42 -12.12 -2.06 21.85
N LEU A 43 -11.42 -1.91 20.74
CA LEU A 43 -11.58 -2.71 19.53
C LEU A 43 -10.26 -3.41 19.16
N PRO A 44 -10.32 -4.64 18.64
CA PRO A 44 -9.15 -5.32 18.09
C PRO A 44 -8.50 -4.49 16.98
N THR A 45 -7.18 -4.56 16.86
CA THR A 45 -6.41 -3.87 15.80
C THR A 45 -7.01 -4.15 14.42
N PRO A 46 -7.47 -3.13 13.68
CA PRO A 46 -7.89 -3.30 12.31
C PRO A 46 -6.67 -3.30 11.37
N THR A 47 -6.60 -4.27 10.48
CA THR A 47 -5.73 -4.24 9.29
C THR A 47 -6.60 -4.06 8.06
N ARG A 48 -6.46 -2.93 7.39
CA ARG A 48 -7.18 -2.58 6.17
C ARG A 48 -6.30 -2.85 4.97
N ALA A 49 -6.79 -3.67 4.07
CA ALA A 49 -6.16 -3.92 2.78
C ALA A 49 -7.18 -3.73 1.66
N PRO A 50 -6.77 -3.53 0.41
CA PRO A 50 -7.72 -3.45 -0.70
C PRO A 50 -8.70 -4.62 -0.79
N SER A 51 -8.32 -5.80 -0.28
CA SER A 51 -9.18 -7.00 -0.19
C SER A 51 -10.21 -6.98 0.95
N GLY A 52 -10.20 -5.97 1.83
CA GLY A 52 -11.14 -5.86 2.94
C GLY A 52 -10.48 -5.50 4.27
N ILE A 53 -11.22 -5.65 5.37
CA ILE A 53 -10.76 -5.35 6.73
C ILE A 53 -10.76 -6.63 7.54
N ILE A 54 -9.69 -6.86 8.28
CA ILE A 54 -9.59 -7.91 9.30
C ILE A 54 -9.30 -7.28 10.67
N TYR A 55 -9.71 -7.94 11.74
CA TYR A 55 -9.57 -7.42 13.11
C TYR A 55 -8.80 -8.39 14.00
N GLY A 56 -7.84 -7.86 14.74
CA GLY A 56 -7.04 -8.61 15.72
C GLY A 56 -5.87 -9.37 15.10
N ALA A 57 -5.03 -9.93 15.97
CA ALA A 57 -3.81 -10.63 15.59
C ALA A 57 -4.07 -11.98 14.89
N GLU A 58 -5.12 -12.70 15.30
CA GLU A 58 -5.33 -14.08 14.82
C GLU A 58 -5.53 -14.20 13.30
N PRO A 59 -6.36 -13.38 12.62
CA PRO A 59 -6.46 -13.43 11.16
C PRO A 59 -5.15 -13.06 10.46
N VAL A 60 -4.33 -12.17 11.05
CA VAL A 60 -3.00 -11.84 10.52
C VAL A 60 -2.06 -13.04 10.61
N VAL A 61 -2.08 -13.76 11.74
CA VAL A 61 -1.34 -15.02 11.93
C VAL A 61 -1.73 -16.05 10.87
N GLN A 62 -3.03 -16.30 10.70
CA GLN A 62 -3.53 -17.29 9.74
C GLN A 62 -3.16 -16.92 8.29
N SER A 63 -3.32 -15.65 7.90
CA SER A 63 -2.94 -15.18 6.57
C SER A 63 -1.43 -15.27 6.32
N THR A 64 -0.62 -15.07 7.37
CA THR A 64 0.84 -15.20 7.30
C THR A 64 1.25 -16.66 7.10
N TYR A 65 0.67 -17.61 7.84
CA TYR A 65 0.92 -19.02 7.61
C TYR A 65 0.49 -19.48 6.21
N ALA A 66 -0.68 -19.01 5.73
CA ALA A 66 -1.14 -19.30 4.37
C ALA A 66 -0.15 -18.79 3.31
N ALA A 67 0.38 -17.58 3.48
CA ALA A 67 1.38 -17.01 2.59
C ALA A 67 2.71 -17.81 2.64
N LEU A 68 3.19 -18.18 3.83
CA LEU A 68 4.41 -18.98 4.00
C LEU A 68 4.26 -20.41 3.48
N LYS A 69 3.03 -20.95 3.48
CA LYS A 69 2.76 -22.25 2.85
C LYS A 69 2.96 -22.19 1.34
N MET A 70 2.48 -21.15 0.66
CA MET A 70 2.66 -20.97 -0.79
C MET A 70 4.11 -20.61 -1.15
N PHE A 71 4.73 -19.78 -0.31
CA PHE A 71 6.04 -19.17 -0.52
C PHE A 71 6.97 -19.44 0.68
N PRO A 72 7.45 -20.69 0.89
CA PRO A 72 8.19 -21.03 2.09
C PRO A 72 9.57 -20.35 2.21
N ASP A 73 10.14 -19.90 1.09
CA ASP A 73 11.40 -19.16 1.00
C ASP A 73 11.22 -17.63 0.99
N ARG A 74 9.99 -17.13 1.25
CA ARG A 74 9.68 -15.70 1.22
C ARG A 74 10.56 -14.90 2.17
N GLN A 75 11.09 -13.78 1.66
CA GLN A 75 11.80 -12.76 2.41
C GLN A 75 11.06 -11.41 2.31
N LEU A 76 11.12 -10.61 3.36
CA LEU A 76 10.60 -9.26 3.43
C LEU A 76 11.71 -8.27 3.77
N LEU A 77 12.31 -7.70 2.74
CA LEU A 77 13.41 -6.76 2.88
C LEU A 77 12.87 -5.35 3.09
N GLY A 78 13.06 -4.76 4.26
CA GLY A 78 12.69 -3.37 4.52
C GLY A 78 13.52 -2.42 3.67
N GLU A 79 12.89 -1.72 2.72
CA GLU A 79 13.57 -0.74 1.87
C GLU A 79 13.65 0.64 2.53
N ASP A 80 12.59 1.06 3.23
CA ASP A 80 12.52 2.38 3.86
C ASP A 80 11.40 2.46 4.90
N VAL A 81 11.59 3.31 5.90
CA VAL A 81 10.57 3.64 6.91
C VAL A 81 10.46 5.17 7.01
N ILE A 82 9.37 5.72 6.50
CA ILE A 82 9.04 7.14 6.61
C ILE A 82 8.06 7.28 7.78
N TRP A 83 8.33 8.17 8.74
CA TRP A 83 7.58 8.18 9.97
C TRP A 83 7.41 9.57 10.57
N ILE A 84 6.40 9.71 11.42
CA ILE A 84 6.09 10.90 12.22
C ILE A 84 5.62 10.48 13.60
N GLY A 85 5.49 11.44 14.50
CA GLY A 85 4.94 11.23 15.83
C GLY A 85 5.96 11.42 16.95
N ASN A 86 5.49 11.22 18.17
CA ASN A 86 6.24 11.38 19.41
C ASN A 86 5.65 10.53 20.55
N ASP A 87 6.27 10.57 21.73
CA ASP A 87 5.85 9.77 22.88
C ASP A 87 4.45 10.13 23.43
N GLU A 88 3.91 11.29 23.13
CA GLU A 88 2.61 11.76 23.63
C GLU A 88 1.47 11.37 22.67
N GLU A 89 1.64 11.67 21.40
CA GLU A 89 0.64 11.44 20.34
C GLU A 89 0.67 10.00 19.81
N GLY A 90 1.77 9.26 20.05
CA GLY A 90 2.07 7.99 19.41
C GLY A 90 2.85 8.19 18.12
N TYR A 91 3.11 7.08 17.42
CA TYR A 91 3.96 7.05 16.24
C TYR A 91 3.18 6.50 15.05
N PHE A 92 3.52 7.00 13.88
CA PHE A 92 3.00 6.47 12.63
C PHE A 92 4.15 6.21 11.66
N SER A 93 4.21 5.03 11.08
CA SER A 93 5.21 4.62 10.09
C SER A 93 4.56 4.26 8.77
N SER A 94 5.19 4.62 7.67
CA SER A 94 4.92 4.08 6.33
C SER A 94 6.15 3.27 5.92
N HIS A 95 6.01 1.95 5.94
CA HIS A 95 7.09 1.00 5.75
C HIS A 95 7.01 0.36 4.36
N ARG A 96 7.96 0.70 3.48
CA ARG A 96 8.08 0.09 2.16
C ARG A 96 8.95 -1.16 2.23
N ILE A 97 8.42 -2.25 1.68
CA ILE A 97 8.98 -3.60 1.76
C ILE A 97 9.16 -4.14 0.35
N LEU A 98 10.34 -4.69 0.06
CA LEU A 98 10.59 -5.53 -1.11
C LEU A 98 10.47 -7.00 -0.69
N SER A 99 9.55 -7.72 -1.29
CA SER A 99 9.41 -9.16 -1.06
C SER A 99 10.00 -9.95 -2.22
N THR A 100 10.73 -11.02 -1.88
CA THR A 100 11.18 -12.04 -2.83
C THR A 100 10.65 -13.40 -2.40
N ALA A 101 10.26 -14.25 -3.35
CA ALA A 101 9.75 -15.58 -3.04
C ALA A 101 9.81 -16.50 -4.28
N THR A 102 9.66 -17.81 -4.06
CA THR A 102 9.41 -18.79 -5.12
C THR A 102 8.06 -19.45 -4.89
N HIS A 103 7.22 -19.51 -5.94
CA HIS A 103 5.89 -20.16 -5.88
C HIS A 103 6.06 -21.68 -5.88
N LEU A 104 6.29 -22.27 -4.69
CA LEU A 104 6.65 -23.67 -4.49
C LEU A 104 5.46 -24.56 -4.15
N ASN A 105 4.34 -24.03 -3.68
CA ASN A 105 3.16 -24.82 -3.34
C ASN A 105 1.88 -24.17 -3.88
N ASP A 106 0.87 -25.00 -4.05
CA ASP A 106 -0.47 -24.58 -4.51
C ASP A 106 -1.14 -23.61 -3.54
N GLY A 107 -1.94 -22.71 -4.08
CA GLY A 107 -2.68 -21.73 -3.29
C GLY A 107 -3.58 -20.83 -4.15
N ILE A 108 -3.81 -19.61 -3.71
CA ILE A 108 -4.71 -18.67 -4.40
C ILE A 108 -4.27 -18.30 -5.82
N TYR A 109 -3.01 -18.56 -6.17
CA TYR A 109 -2.45 -18.35 -7.52
C TYR A 109 -2.49 -19.62 -8.39
N GLY A 110 -3.19 -20.65 -7.94
CA GLY A 110 -3.26 -21.95 -8.61
C GLY A 110 -2.12 -22.90 -8.23
N PRO A 111 -1.83 -23.90 -9.08
CA PRO A 111 -0.76 -24.87 -8.86
C PRO A 111 0.62 -24.24 -8.82
N ALA A 112 1.52 -24.85 -8.02
CA ALA A 112 2.92 -24.43 -7.90
C ALA A 112 3.59 -24.32 -9.27
N THR A 113 4.25 -23.17 -9.52
CA THR A 113 4.89 -22.91 -10.81
C THR A 113 6.42 -22.99 -10.76
N GLY A 114 7.01 -23.00 -9.57
CA GLY A 114 8.46 -22.91 -9.37
C GLY A 114 9.06 -21.55 -9.77
N LYS A 115 8.24 -20.57 -10.16
CA LYS A 115 8.70 -19.24 -10.59
C LYS A 115 9.09 -18.39 -9.40
N LYS A 116 10.19 -17.65 -9.55
CA LYS A 116 10.60 -16.60 -8.62
C LYS A 116 9.77 -15.35 -8.88
N ILE A 117 9.38 -14.68 -7.81
CA ILE A 117 8.66 -13.41 -7.83
C ILE A 117 9.36 -12.36 -6.97
N VAL A 118 9.23 -11.11 -7.40
CA VAL A 118 9.69 -9.93 -6.65
C VAL A 118 8.57 -8.90 -6.69
N TYR A 119 8.12 -8.45 -5.53
CA TYR A 119 7.03 -7.48 -5.45
C TYR A 119 7.18 -6.57 -4.24
N ARG A 120 6.51 -5.43 -4.26
CA ARG A 120 6.49 -4.49 -3.14
C ARG A 120 5.19 -4.55 -2.36
N GLY A 121 5.31 -4.20 -1.10
CA GLY A 121 4.22 -3.83 -0.23
C GLY A 121 4.56 -2.57 0.54
N VAL A 122 3.54 -1.84 0.96
CA VAL A 122 3.68 -0.76 1.93
C VAL A 122 2.69 -0.99 3.05
N ALA A 123 3.19 -0.95 4.29
CA ALA A 123 2.41 -1.01 5.51
C ALA A 123 2.48 0.34 6.22
N ASP A 124 1.34 1.00 6.33
CA ASP A 124 1.16 2.19 7.15
C ASP A 124 0.67 1.75 8.53
N CYS A 125 1.47 1.97 9.58
CA CYS A 125 1.19 1.47 10.93
C CYS A 125 1.13 2.59 11.95
N ALA A 126 0.04 2.67 12.70
CA ALA A 126 -0.02 3.45 13.92
C ALA A 126 0.49 2.60 15.09
N CYS A 127 1.50 3.13 15.81
CA CYS A 127 2.24 2.40 16.84
C CYS A 127 2.25 3.15 18.17
N LYS A 128 1.99 2.44 19.26
CA LYS A 128 2.07 2.96 20.62
C LYS A 128 2.23 1.80 21.63
N ASP A 129 2.97 2.07 22.71
CA ASP A 129 3.14 1.12 23.81
C ASP A 129 3.56 -0.30 23.32
N ASN A 130 4.52 -0.36 22.39
CA ASN A 130 5.06 -1.57 21.77
C ASN A 130 4.10 -2.32 20.84
N LEU A 131 2.99 -1.70 20.43
CA LEU A 131 1.97 -2.32 19.59
C LEU A 131 1.73 -1.55 18.32
N VAL A 132 1.46 -2.28 17.24
CA VAL A 132 0.75 -1.81 16.05
C VAL A 132 -0.74 -1.91 16.37
N TYR A 133 -1.46 -0.80 16.42
CA TYR A 133 -2.86 -0.78 16.84
C TYR A 133 -3.82 -0.32 15.74
N ASP A 134 -3.30 0.10 14.60
CA ASP A 134 -4.06 0.43 13.40
C ASP A 134 -3.13 0.27 12.18
N GLU A 135 -3.58 -0.40 11.12
CA GLU A 135 -2.74 -0.70 9.95
C GLU A 135 -3.50 -0.55 8.63
N TRP A 136 -2.82 -0.02 7.62
CA TRP A 136 -3.20 -0.09 6.19
C TRP A 136 -2.09 -0.79 5.42
N LEU A 137 -2.44 -1.84 4.70
CA LEU A 137 -1.48 -2.66 3.98
C LEU A 137 -1.86 -2.76 2.50
N VAL A 138 -1.00 -2.27 1.63
CA VAL A 138 -1.14 -2.41 0.18
C VAL A 138 -0.01 -3.29 -0.34
N ARG A 139 -0.33 -4.31 -1.13
CA ARG A 139 0.62 -5.18 -1.82
C ARG A 139 0.45 -5.07 -3.32
N ASP A 140 1.54 -5.16 -4.07
CA ASP A 140 1.53 -5.22 -5.53
C ASP A 140 1.13 -6.63 -6.00
N GLN A 141 -0.15 -6.93 -5.88
CA GLN A 141 -0.72 -8.21 -6.30
C GLN A 141 -0.58 -8.40 -7.81
N GLY A 142 -0.69 -7.29 -8.57
CA GLY A 142 -0.48 -7.30 -10.01
C GLY A 142 0.92 -7.75 -10.42
N ALA A 143 1.96 -7.36 -9.65
CA ALA A 143 3.32 -7.84 -9.90
C ALA A 143 3.44 -9.34 -9.66
N ILE A 144 2.81 -9.87 -8.62
CA ILE A 144 2.83 -11.32 -8.34
C ILE A 144 2.20 -12.09 -9.50
N VAL A 145 0.95 -11.77 -9.85
CA VAL A 145 0.21 -12.54 -10.86
C VAL A 145 0.86 -12.47 -12.23
N ARG A 146 1.38 -11.30 -12.66
CA ARG A 146 2.08 -11.17 -13.94
C ARG A 146 3.33 -12.02 -14.01
N GLN A 147 4.15 -12.06 -12.96
CA GLN A 147 5.34 -12.88 -12.90
C GLN A 147 5.01 -14.39 -12.91
N LEU A 148 3.87 -14.77 -12.37
CA LEU A 148 3.35 -16.14 -12.45
C LEU A 148 2.77 -16.47 -13.84
N GLY A 149 2.51 -15.46 -14.68
CA GLY A 149 1.96 -15.60 -16.02
C GLY A 149 0.42 -15.54 -16.04
N ILE A 150 -0.16 -14.93 -15.02
CA ILE A 150 -1.61 -14.75 -14.87
C ILE A 150 -1.94 -13.28 -15.18
N ASP A 151 -2.98 -13.06 -15.99
CA ASP A 151 -3.52 -11.71 -16.21
C ASP A 151 -4.26 -11.21 -14.96
N PRO A 152 -4.05 -9.95 -14.51
CA PRO A 152 -4.68 -9.41 -13.30
C PRO A 152 -6.22 -9.43 -13.31
N LYS A 153 -6.85 -9.18 -14.47
CA LYS A 153 -8.30 -9.23 -14.61
C LYS A 153 -8.80 -10.66 -14.50
N LYS A 154 -8.09 -11.60 -15.18
CA LYS A 154 -8.42 -13.03 -15.06
C LYS A 154 -8.24 -13.53 -13.63
N PHE A 155 -7.20 -13.10 -12.92
CA PHE A 155 -7.01 -13.47 -11.53
C PHE A 155 -8.19 -13.01 -10.65
N ALA A 156 -8.65 -11.78 -10.85
CA ALA A 156 -9.82 -11.25 -10.12
C ALA A 156 -11.09 -12.05 -10.43
N ASP A 157 -11.29 -12.44 -11.69
CA ASP A 157 -12.40 -13.30 -12.12
C ASP A 157 -12.33 -14.70 -11.47
N ASP A 158 -11.15 -15.33 -11.51
CA ASP A 158 -10.90 -16.63 -10.88
C ASP A 158 -11.15 -16.59 -9.36
N GLN A 159 -10.80 -15.47 -8.70
CA GLN A 159 -11.12 -15.26 -7.27
C GLN A 159 -12.62 -15.22 -7.02
N ILE A 160 -13.37 -14.42 -7.79
CA ILE A 160 -14.84 -14.35 -7.68
C ILE A 160 -15.45 -15.73 -7.83
N HIS A 161 -15.03 -16.50 -8.83
CA HIS A 161 -15.51 -17.86 -9.05
C HIS A 161 -15.18 -18.81 -7.88
N SER A 162 -13.95 -18.74 -7.36
CA SER A 162 -13.51 -19.61 -6.25
C SER A 162 -14.23 -19.30 -4.94
N GLU A 163 -14.69 -18.08 -4.76
CA GLU A 163 -15.47 -17.60 -3.61
C GLU A 163 -16.98 -17.93 -3.74
N GLY A 164 -17.41 -18.56 -4.84
CA GLY A 164 -18.79 -18.99 -5.06
C GLY A 164 -19.63 -18.08 -5.95
N GLY A 165 -18.97 -17.26 -6.78
CA GLY A 165 -19.59 -16.30 -7.70
C GLY A 165 -19.89 -14.94 -7.06
N ILE A 166 -20.40 -14.02 -7.86
CA ILE A 166 -20.59 -12.60 -7.48
C ILE A 166 -21.40 -12.45 -6.18
N GLU A 167 -22.42 -13.29 -5.98
CA GLU A 167 -23.31 -13.20 -4.81
C GLU A 167 -22.63 -13.59 -3.48
N ASN A 168 -21.55 -14.38 -3.54
CA ASN A 168 -20.85 -14.92 -2.39
C ASN A 168 -19.40 -14.38 -2.28
N ALA A 169 -18.92 -13.69 -3.30
CA ALA A 169 -17.56 -13.17 -3.31
C ALA A 169 -17.36 -12.14 -2.20
N GLN A 170 -16.21 -12.21 -1.54
CA GLN A 170 -15.82 -11.24 -0.54
C GLN A 170 -15.69 -9.87 -1.20
N GLU A 171 -16.43 -8.89 -0.68
CA GLU A 171 -16.34 -7.51 -1.15
C GLU A 171 -14.96 -6.91 -0.85
N PRO A 172 -14.31 -6.31 -1.87
CA PRO A 172 -13.15 -5.46 -1.65
C PRO A 172 -13.46 -4.26 -0.74
N LEU A 173 -12.42 -3.66 -0.18
CA LEU A 173 -12.54 -2.44 0.58
C LEU A 173 -13.28 -1.36 -0.24
N ASN A 174 -14.29 -0.74 0.34
CA ASN A 174 -15.09 0.31 -0.28
C ASN A 174 -15.46 1.38 0.77
N GLU A 175 -16.09 2.47 0.35
CA GLU A 175 -16.45 3.58 1.25
C GLU A 175 -17.45 3.18 2.34
N ASN A 176 -18.27 2.16 2.14
CA ASN A 176 -19.26 1.67 3.09
C ASN A 176 -18.66 0.69 4.11
N THR A 177 -17.52 0.08 3.80
CA THR A 177 -16.82 -0.86 4.68
C THR A 177 -15.80 -0.17 5.59
N LEU A 178 -15.56 1.13 5.40
CA LEU A 178 -14.64 1.89 6.25
C LEU A 178 -15.20 1.98 7.66
N CYS A 179 -14.48 1.40 8.60
CA CYS A 179 -14.68 1.67 10.01
C CYS A 179 -13.94 2.96 10.40
N ASP A 180 -14.35 3.56 11.50
CA ASP A 180 -13.65 4.70 12.07
C ASP A 180 -12.17 4.37 12.32
N THR A 181 -11.31 5.32 12.01
CA THR A 181 -9.89 5.26 12.34
C THR A 181 -9.73 5.25 13.86
N ILE A 182 -8.99 4.28 14.39
CA ILE A 182 -8.74 4.18 15.83
C ILE A 182 -7.65 5.18 16.26
N TYR A 183 -6.80 5.59 15.35
CA TYR A 183 -5.73 6.55 15.65
C TYR A 183 -6.09 7.97 15.23
N THR A 184 -5.49 8.94 15.94
CA THR A 184 -5.50 10.34 15.54
C THR A 184 -4.13 10.68 14.96
N PRO A 185 -4.06 11.20 13.72
CA PRO A 185 -2.78 11.59 13.12
C PRO A 185 -2.06 12.62 13.99
N PRO A 186 -0.74 12.48 14.19
CA PRO A 186 0.05 13.52 14.87
C PRO A 186 -0.03 14.86 14.12
N SER A 187 0.05 15.93 14.90
CA SER A 187 0.07 17.28 14.34
C SER A 187 1.31 17.50 13.47
N LEU A 188 1.11 17.96 12.23
CA LEU A 188 2.21 18.26 11.31
C LEU A 188 2.40 19.77 11.15
N PRO A 189 3.64 20.26 10.96
CA PRO A 189 3.89 21.62 10.55
C PRO A 189 3.06 21.99 9.33
N GLU A 190 2.55 23.22 9.28
CA GLU A 190 1.72 23.69 8.16
C GLU A 190 2.45 23.56 6.81
N LYS A 191 3.75 23.86 6.80
CA LYS A 191 4.63 23.68 5.65
C LYS A 191 5.51 22.45 5.84
N ASN A 192 5.30 21.44 5.03
CA ASN A 192 6.12 20.24 5.02
C ASN A 192 6.09 19.58 3.64
N ILE A 193 7.12 18.78 3.33
CA ILE A 193 7.32 18.17 2.02
C ILE A 193 6.26 17.13 1.66
N ALA A 194 5.60 16.50 2.64
CA ALA A 194 4.52 15.56 2.35
C ALA A 194 3.28 16.29 1.85
N ARG A 195 2.97 17.46 2.44
CA ARG A 195 1.90 18.34 1.95
C ARG A 195 2.21 18.92 0.56
N ASP A 196 3.47 19.29 0.33
CA ASP A 196 3.90 19.76 -0.99
C ASP A 196 3.67 18.66 -2.04
N TYR A 197 4.08 17.42 -1.77
CA TYR A 197 3.84 16.29 -2.66
C TYR A 197 2.33 15.97 -2.85
N ALA A 198 1.55 16.03 -1.78
CA ALA A 198 0.10 15.85 -1.87
C ALA A 198 -0.54 16.89 -2.79
N ASN A 199 -0.13 18.16 -2.68
CA ASN A 199 -0.61 19.23 -3.56
C ASN A 199 -0.21 19.00 -5.02
N ILE A 200 1.00 18.49 -5.28
CA ILE A 200 1.46 18.12 -6.63
C ILE A 200 0.52 17.04 -7.20
N LEU A 201 0.24 15.97 -6.45
CA LEU A 201 -0.66 14.89 -6.90
C LEU A 201 -2.09 15.40 -7.16
N ILE A 202 -2.62 16.26 -6.28
CA ILE A 202 -3.93 16.91 -6.47
C ILE A 202 -3.94 17.79 -7.72
N GLU A 203 -2.88 18.56 -7.97
CA GLU A 203 -2.76 19.38 -9.17
C GLU A 203 -2.74 18.51 -10.43
N ILE A 204 -1.96 17.42 -10.46
CA ILE A 204 -1.93 16.47 -11.57
C ILE A 204 -3.33 15.88 -11.81
N PHE A 205 -4.02 15.45 -10.73
CA PHE A 205 -5.37 14.90 -10.82
C PHE A 205 -6.35 15.89 -11.44
N ASN A 206 -6.35 17.13 -10.98
CA ASN A 206 -7.30 18.15 -11.42
C ASN A 206 -7.03 18.67 -12.82
N THR A 207 -5.75 18.87 -13.19
CA THR A 207 -5.37 19.59 -14.41
C THR A 207 -4.93 18.69 -15.55
N LYS A 208 -4.35 17.51 -15.22
CA LYS A 208 -3.68 16.61 -16.18
C LYS A 208 -2.66 17.37 -17.04
N ASN A 209 -1.96 18.33 -16.43
CA ASN A 209 -1.07 19.25 -17.11
C ASN A 209 0.40 18.77 -17.04
N GLU A 210 1.00 18.54 -18.18
CA GLU A 210 2.40 18.10 -18.31
C GLU A 210 3.40 19.06 -17.66
N ASN A 211 3.11 20.36 -17.64
CA ASN A 211 3.99 21.39 -17.04
C ASN A 211 4.21 21.16 -15.51
N VAL A 212 3.30 20.46 -14.84
CA VAL A 212 3.50 20.09 -13.42
C VAL A 212 4.72 19.17 -13.29
N PHE A 213 4.89 18.24 -14.21
CA PHE A 213 6.03 17.32 -14.22
C PHE A 213 7.34 18.02 -14.55
N GLU A 214 7.31 19.03 -15.43
CA GLU A 214 8.51 19.84 -15.72
C GLU A 214 8.97 20.65 -14.52
N ARG A 215 8.05 21.17 -13.72
CA ARG A 215 8.31 21.99 -12.55
C ARG A 215 8.73 21.17 -11.32
N GLU A 216 8.04 20.05 -11.06
CA GLU A 216 8.12 19.33 -9.79
C GLU A 216 8.99 18.07 -9.83
N TYR A 217 9.18 17.47 -11.01
CA TYR A 217 9.92 16.22 -11.15
C TYR A 217 11.30 16.43 -11.76
N ASP A 218 12.30 15.72 -11.25
CA ASP A 218 13.63 15.68 -11.91
C ASP A 218 13.48 15.10 -13.33
N ARG A 219 14.27 15.58 -14.27
CA ARG A 219 14.28 15.04 -15.64
C ARG A 219 14.56 13.54 -15.68
N ALA A 220 15.40 13.06 -14.76
CA ALA A 220 15.81 11.67 -14.65
C ALA A 220 15.05 10.95 -13.50
N ILE A 221 13.76 11.32 -13.29
CA ILE A 221 12.86 10.63 -12.36
C ILE A 221 12.78 9.14 -12.68
N GLN A 222 12.81 8.32 -11.65
CA GLN A 222 12.48 6.90 -11.71
C GLN A 222 11.19 6.66 -10.92
N GLN A 223 10.21 6.04 -11.55
CA GLN A 223 8.96 5.68 -10.90
C GLN A 223 8.79 4.15 -10.89
N PHE A 224 8.48 3.62 -9.71
CA PHE A 224 8.10 2.24 -9.49
C PHE A 224 6.57 2.17 -9.44
N GLN A 225 5.99 1.54 -10.45
CA GLN A 225 4.55 1.48 -10.66
C GLN A 225 3.97 0.12 -10.25
N PRO A 226 2.66 0.04 -9.98
CA PRO A 226 1.96 -1.24 -9.79
C PRO A 226 2.21 -2.19 -10.97
N GLY A 227 2.15 -3.49 -10.67
CA GLY A 227 2.45 -4.54 -11.65
C GLY A 227 3.95 -4.83 -11.80
N GLY A 228 4.80 -4.31 -10.88
CA GLY A 228 6.25 -4.50 -10.90
C GLY A 228 6.96 -3.72 -12.00
N LEU A 229 6.33 -2.67 -12.53
CA LEU A 229 6.87 -1.87 -13.62
C LEU A 229 7.81 -0.78 -13.10
N ILE A 230 8.84 -0.46 -13.88
CA ILE A 230 9.73 0.67 -13.61
C ILE A 230 9.74 1.56 -14.84
N LYS A 231 9.52 2.85 -14.63
CA LYS A 231 9.45 3.88 -15.66
C LYS A 231 10.44 5.01 -15.41
N TYR A 232 10.86 5.66 -16.47
CA TYR A 232 11.91 6.67 -16.41
C TYR A 232 11.52 7.93 -17.17
N GLY A 233 11.86 9.07 -16.59
CA GLY A 233 11.63 10.36 -17.21
C GLY A 233 10.19 10.84 -17.15
N ARG A 234 10.02 12.15 -17.26
CA ARG A 234 8.76 12.86 -17.01
C ARG A 234 7.61 12.40 -17.91
N GLY A 235 7.88 12.11 -19.18
CA GLY A 235 6.83 11.71 -20.13
C GLY A 235 6.17 10.38 -19.77
N GLU A 236 6.94 9.35 -19.41
CA GLU A 236 6.36 8.05 -19.01
C GLU A 236 5.57 8.16 -17.70
N ILE A 237 6.00 9.04 -16.78
CA ILE A 237 5.32 9.27 -15.50
C ILE A 237 4.01 10.05 -15.73
N PHE A 238 4.04 11.07 -16.60
CA PHE A 238 2.85 11.80 -17.04
C PHE A 238 1.82 10.86 -17.67
N ASP A 239 2.23 10.01 -18.59
CA ASP A 239 1.37 9.03 -19.26
C ASP A 239 0.71 8.08 -18.26
N PHE A 240 1.45 7.62 -17.25
CA PHE A 240 0.92 6.75 -16.22
C PHE A 240 -0.21 7.42 -15.42
N TRP A 241 0.05 8.62 -14.88
CA TRP A 241 -0.95 9.34 -14.09
C TRP A 241 -2.15 9.74 -14.93
N CYS A 242 -1.93 10.17 -16.19
CA CYS A 242 -3.03 10.46 -17.10
C CYS A 242 -3.91 9.24 -17.38
N LYS A 243 -3.33 8.06 -17.59
CA LYS A 243 -4.09 6.82 -17.79
C LYS A 243 -4.92 6.44 -16.57
N ILE A 244 -4.37 6.60 -15.36
CA ILE A 244 -5.11 6.35 -14.10
C ILE A 244 -6.28 7.34 -13.99
N PHE A 245 -5.99 8.64 -14.05
CA PHE A 245 -7.01 9.66 -13.80
C PHE A 245 -8.04 9.80 -14.92
N SER A 246 -7.68 9.43 -16.16
CA SER A 246 -8.64 9.41 -17.27
C SER A 246 -9.63 8.25 -17.18
N ALA A 247 -9.26 7.15 -16.53
CA ALA A 247 -10.20 6.05 -16.25
C ALA A 247 -11.33 6.47 -15.28
N PHE A 248 -11.06 7.48 -14.43
CA PHE A 248 -11.97 7.94 -13.37
C PHE A 248 -12.19 9.47 -13.41
N PRO A 249 -12.75 10.01 -14.49
CA PRO A 249 -12.79 11.46 -14.75
C PRO A 249 -13.59 12.26 -13.71
N ASN A 250 -14.55 11.63 -13.04
CA ASN A 250 -15.42 12.23 -12.04
C ASN A 250 -15.13 11.73 -10.61
N ALA A 251 -13.99 11.07 -10.40
CA ALA A 251 -13.62 10.56 -9.09
C ALA A 251 -13.17 11.69 -8.16
N LYS A 252 -13.21 11.41 -6.85
CA LYS A 252 -12.66 12.25 -5.79
C LYS A 252 -11.36 11.65 -5.32
N LEU A 253 -10.28 12.43 -5.38
CA LEU A 253 -9.00 12.10 -4.78
C LEU A 253 -8.94 12.68 -3.36
N ASN A 254 -8.82 11.82 -2.35
CA ASN A 254 -8.65 12.23 -0.96
C ASN A 254 -7.24 11.87 -0.49
N ILE A 255 -6.62 12.76 0.26
CA ILE A 255 -5.35 12.49 0.95
C ILE A 255 -5.70 12.09 2.38
N GLU A 256 -5.45 10.85 2.72
CA GLU A 256 -5.85 10.23 4.00
C GLU A 256 -4.79 10.40 5.09
N HIS A 257 -3.52 10.33 4.71
CA HIS A 257 -2.41 10.46 5.65
C HIS A 257 -1.15 11.02 4.99
N LEU A 258 -0.36 11.71 5.80
CA LEU A 258 0.90 12.34 5.41
C LEU A 258 1.99 11.98 6.41
N SER A 259 3.15 11.53 5.95
CA SER A 259 4.35 11.39 6.76
C SER A 259 5.59 11.83 5.98
N PHE A 260 6.64 12.26 6.70
CA PHE A 260 7.87 12.71 6.06
C PHE A 260 9.07 12.58 6.98
N VAL A 261 10.24 12.42 6.36
CA VAL A 261 11.54 12.47 7.04
C VAL A 261 12.43 13.49 6.34
N LYS A 262 13.03 14.37 7.13
CA LYS A 262 14.02 15.34 6.66
C LYS A 262 15.25 15.24 7.55
N ASP A 263 16.19 14.39 7.16
CA ASP A 263 17.51 14.26 7.76
C ASP A 263 18.51 15.10 6.96
N LYS A 264 19.50 15.71 7.66
CA LYS A 264 20.54 16.51 7.01
C LYS A 264 21.46 15.70 6.10
N ASN A 265 21.56 14.40 6.34
CA ASN A 265 22.48 13.49 5.65
C ASN A 265 21.81 12.61 4.60
N GLN A 266 20.50 12.72 4.41
CA GLN A 266 19.73 11.93 3.44
C GLN A 266 18.81 12.81 2.61
N PRO A 267 18.46 12.40 1.38
CA PRO A 267 17.42 13.07 0.63
C PRO A 267 16.13 13.16 1.44
N PRO A 268 15.42 14.31 1.40
CA PRO A 268 14.11 14.41 2.02
C PRO A 268 13.15 13.41 1.39
N LYS A 269 12.31 12.78 2.22
CA LYS A 269 11.36 11.75 1.82
C LYS A 269 9.98 12.05 2.35
N ALA A 270 8.96 11.70 1.59
CA ALA A 270 7.58 11.77 2.03
C ALA A 270 6.82 10.51 1.64
N ALA A 271 5.83 10.17 2.46
CA ALA A 271 4.83 9.15 2.16
C ALA A 271 3.44 9.77 2.28
N ILE A 272 2.56 9.40 1.35
CA ILE A 272 1.15 9.76 1.42
C ILE A 272 0.30 8.51 1.22
N ARG A 273 -0.79 8.40 2.00
CA ARG A 273 -1.88 7.48 1.73
C ARG A 273 -3.04 8.26 1.16
N TRP A 274 -3.64 7.74 0.12
CA TRP A 274 -4.72 8.39 -0.61
C TRP A 274 -5.78 7.38 -1.04
N THR A 275 -6.99 7.90 -1.27
CA THR A 275 -8.08 7.15 -1.89
C THR A 275 -8.59 7.87 -3.13
N LEU A 276 -8.93 7.10 -4.16
CA LEU A 276 -9.64 7.56 -5.33
C LEU A 276 -11.00 6.87 -5.37
N ILE A 277 -12.07 7.66 -5.26
CA ILE A 277 -13.44 7.15 -5.14
C ILE A 277 -14.27 7.74 -6.28
N GLY A 278 -14.90 6.89 -7.07
CA GLY A 278 -15.71 7.34 -8.20
C GLY A 278 -16.13 6.19 -9.10
N LYS A 279 -16.50 6.54 -10.34
CA LYS A 279 -16.92 5.55 -11.35
C LYS A 279 -15.87 5.39 -12.43
N HIS A 280 -15.76 4.16 -12.93
CA HIS A 280 -14.98 3.85 -14.11
C HIS A 280 -15.74 4.31 -15.37
N ASP A 281 -15.81 5.61 -15.57
CA ASP A 281 -16.56 6.27 -16.65
C ASP A 281 -15.69 6.69 -17.83
N GLY A 282 -14.37 6.53 -17.74
CA GLY A 282 -13.42 6.90 -18.77
C GLY A 282 -12.52 5.75 -19.23
N SER A 283 -11.93 5.89 -20.40
CA SER A 283 -10.92 4.95 -20.89
C SER A 283 -9.55 5.28 -20.29
N GLY A 284 -8.78 4.24 -19.94
CA GLY A 284 -7.45 4.43 -19.36
C GLY A 284 -6.79 3.13 -18.94
N TYR A 285 -6.21 3.12 -17.76
CA TYR A 285 -5.44 1.99 -17.24
C TYR A 285 -6.27 0.69 -17.17
N PHE A 286 -7.56 0.78 -16.89
CA PHE A 286 -8.48 -0.36 -16.75
C PHE A 286 -9.32 -0.60 -18.02
N GLY A 287 -8.90 -0.11 -19.17
CA GLY A 287 -9.56 -0.34 -20.45
C GLY A 287 -10.74 0.60 -20.71
N SER A 288 -11.79 0.08 -21.36
CA SER A 288 -13.00 0.85 -21.68
C SER A 288 -13.88 1.08 -20.46
N PRO A 289 -14.63 2.20 -20.41
CA PRO A 289 -15.50 2.52 -19.28
C PRO A 289 -16.55 1.43 -19.05
N THR A 290 -16.81 1.15 -17.78
CA THR A 290 -17.78 0.12 -17.35
C THR A 290 -18.91 0.68 -16.49
N GLY A 291 -18.77 1.90 -15.97
CA GLY A 291 -19.72 2.51 -15.04
C GLY A 291 -19.64 1.97 -13.61
N ALA A 292 -18.73 1.03 -13.33
CA ALA A 292 -18.57 0.43 -12.02
C ALA A 292 -18.07 1.46 -10.98
N ASN A 293 -18.59 1.38 -9.76
CA ASN A 293 -18.09 2.17 -8.63
C ASN A 293 -16.75 1.60 -8.16
N ILE A 294 -15.79 2.48 -7.92
CA ILE A 294 -14.43 2.13 -7.56
C ILE A 294 -14.03 2.84 -6.27
N TYR A 295 -13.40 2.08 -5.41
CA TYR A 295 -12.61 2.54 -4.29
C TYR A 295 -11.18 2.05 -4.45
N MET A 296 -10.25 2.94 -4.73
CA MET A 296 -8.84 2.62 -4.88
C MET A 296 -8.07 3.18 -3.69
N LEU A 297 -7.46 2.32 -2.88
CA LEU A 297 -6.53 2.68 -1.83
C LEU A 297 -5.11 2.65 -2.40
N GLY A 298 -4.40 3.77 -2.31
CA GLY A 298 -3.01 3.88 -2.74
C GLY A 298 -2.10 4.45 -1.65
N ILE A 299 -0.83 4.05 -1.71
CA ILE A 299 0.23 4.60 -0.88
C ILE A 299 1.41 4.94 -1.80
N ASN A 300 1.88 6.19 -1.72
CA ASN A 300 3.05 6.64 -2.46
C ASN A 300 4.17 7.00 -1.50
N HIS A 301 5.39 6.64 -1.89
CA HIS A 301 6.62 7.17 -1.31
C HIS A 301 7.35 8.00 -2.34
N VAL A 302 7.95 9.11 -1.93
CA VAL A 302 8.80 9.94 -2.79
C VAL A 302 10.09 10.29 -2.10
N GLU A 303 11.13 10.41 -2.92
CA GLU A 303 12.44 10.93 -2.54
C GLU A 303 12.74 12.16 -3.39
N PHE A 304 13.07 13.27 -2.72
CA PHE A 304 13.37 14.53 -3.37
C PHE A 304 14.87 14.67 -3.65
N GLY A 305 15.19 14.96 -4.88
CA GLY A 305 16.54 15.36 -5.29
C GLY A 305 16.70 16.88 -5.28
N GLN A 306 17.83 17.35 -5.81
CA GLN A 306 18.11 18.79 -5.92
C GLN A 306 17.19 19.54 -6.91
N ARG A 307 16.54 18.82 -7.82
CA ARG A 307 15.74 19.36 -8.92
C ARG A 307 14.32 18.82 -8.94
N GLY A 308 13.76 18.55 -7.78
CA GLY A 308 12.40 18.00 -7.62
C GLY A 308 12.38 16.52 -7.27
N ILE A 309 11.25 15.86 -7.50
CA ILE A 309 11.04 14.44 -7.18
C ILE A 309 11.96 13.59 -8.05
N LYS A 310 12.82 12.81 -7.40
CA LYS A 310 13.85 11.98 -8.04
C LYS A 310 13.46 10.53 -8.15
N ASN A 311 12.83 9.99 -7.11
CA ASN A 311 12.27 8.64 -7.09
C ASN A 311 10.84 8.70 -6.56
N GLU A 312 9.96 7.93 -7.17
CA GLU A 312 8.56 7.82 -6.75
C GLU A 312 8.14 6.34 -6.78
N TRP A 313 7.57 5.86 -5.69
CA TRP A 313 6.95 4.54 -5.59
C TRP A 313 5.45 4.74 -5.46
N VAL A 314 4.72 4.25 -6.43
CA VAL A 314 3.25 4.27 -6.44
C VAL A 314 2.76 2.85 -6.24
N LEU A 315 1.93 2.64 -5.24
CA LEU A 315 1.39 1.33 -4.95
C LEU A 315 -0.10 1.37 -4.72
N PHE A 316 -0.82 0.57 -5.49
CA PHE A 316 -2.21 0.18 -5.28
C PHE A 316 -2.39 -1.26 -5.81
N ASP A 317 -3.42 -1.95 -5.35
CA ASP A 317 -3.73 -3.30 -5.82
C ASP A 317 -4.69 -3.25 -7.01
N GLU A 318 -4.15 -3.41 -8.22
CA GLU A 318 -4.95 -3.40 -9.44
C GLU A 318 -5.91 -4.60 -9.57
N THR A 319 -5.58 -5.74 -8.94
CA THR A 319 -6.44 -6.92 -8.99
C THR A 319 -7.74 -6.68 -8.25
N MET A 320 -7.71 -5.90 -7.17
CA MET A 320 -8.91 -5.54 -6.42
C MET A 320 -9.75 -4.49 -7.14
N ILE A 321 -9.15 -3.63 -7.97
CA ILE A 321 -9.93 -2.76 -8.86
C ILE A 321 -10.64 -3.58 -9.94
N TRP A 322 -9.96 -4.55 -10.53
CA TRP A 322 -10.61 -5.48 -11.46
C TRP A 322 -11.74 -6.28 -10.79
N LYS A 323 -11.53 -6.73 -9.54
CA LYS A 323 -12.57 -7.44 -8.79
C LYS A 323 -13.80 -6.56 -8.58
N GLN A 324 -13.64 -5.29 -8.18
CA GLN A 324 -14.75 -4.33 -8.04
C GLN A 324 -15.50 -4.12 -9.36
N ILE A 325 -14.78 -4.01 -10.48
CA ILE A 325 -15.40 -3.90 -11.82
C ILE A 325 -16.22 -5.14 -12.13
N LEU A 326 -15.61 -6.33 -12.02
CA LEU A 326 -16.25 -7.60 -12.40
C LEU A 326 -17.46 -7.95 -11.53
N MET A 327 -17.41 -7.66 -10.23
CA MET A 327 -18.56 -7.87 -9.33
C MET A 327 -19.78 -7.03 -9.68
N GLN A 328 -19.61 -5.94 -10.44
CA GLN A 328 -20.70 -5.04 -10.84
C GLN A 328 -21.10 -5.21 -12.30
N THR A 329 -20.29 -5.86 -13.13
CA THR A 329 -20.52 -5.92 -14.58
C THR A 329 -20.67 -7.35 -15.11
N GLY A 330 -20.30 -8.36 -14.34
CA GLY A 330 -20.34 -9.77 -14.73
C GLY A 330 -19.09 -10.20 -15.46
#